data_8e3d4f5d203d0ecf8b634f451bc42452
#
_entry.id   8e3d4f5d203d0ecf8b634f451bc42452
#
_cell.length_a   1.000
_cell.length_b   1.000
_cell.length_c   1.000
_cell.angle_alpha   90.00
_cell.angle_beta   90.00
_cell.angle_gamma   90.00
#
_symmetry.space_group_name_H-M   'P 1'
#
loop_
_entity.id
_entity.type
_entity.pdbx_description
1 polymer ?
#
loop_
_entity_poly.entity_id
_entity_poly.type
_entity_poly.pdbx_seq_one_letter_code
_entity_poly.pdbx_strand_id
1 'polypeptide(L)'
;MKKKKYLIYYLIFGLILTILGILIINKAFIFYSYLIYIILVAFTIIIFIDLFKVFLKKAKFKQVLPNIIINIALIIIFSYFKYSFMVIFYGLYLLLSAIIKFVNYYLLKLDNDSKSYRELLLGIIFFIISILLLNKPKTHLKVLLIIMGIYILIIGLIYLWTYFINILPVKYKNNIKIILPTYIDCLIPLAVLKNINDEINNNPTHFTYQNKKEKEKPDLEIFIHVTSNGANSFGHCDFMFNNIVYSYGNYDEKSFMIKNTSLIGDGILFTTTKEKYLPFCIDYSHKTIISFGIKLTKKEKQMITQELSTMQNNLITWKPTDLRKNTYPSLLIKKANAKIYKFKKGSFRHYFIVGNNCVSFVNRILGNVVLKLNGILTPGTYYNYLNDNYKLAASKVISKTIYNSISKNNMLLYK
;
A
#
# COMPACT_ATOMS: atom_id res chain seq x y z
N MET A 1 23.03 3.25 19.28
CA MET A 1 21.94 2.84 20.20
C MET A 1 20.59 2.63 19.51
N LYS A 2 20.10 3.48 18.58
CA LYS A 2 18.79 3.34 17.91
C LYS A 2 18.62 2.02 17.12
N LYS A 3 19.67 1.46 16.51
CA LYS A 3 19.60 0.18 15.75
C LYS A 3 19.29 -1.05 16.59
N LYS A 4 19.83 -1.17 17.83
CA LYS A 4 19.54 -2.31 18.73
C LYS A 4 18.11 -2.32 19.22
N LYS A 5 17.51 -1.15 19.52
CA LYS A 5 16.10 -1.05 19.93
C LYS A 5 15.14 -1.55 18.86
N TYR A 6 15.43 -1.25 17.58
CA TYR A 6 14.58 -1.68 16.47
C TYR A 6 14.59 -3.20 16.24
N LEU A 7 15.75 -3.84 16.38
CA LEU A 7 15.87 -5.30 16.27
C LEU A 7 15.14 -6.03 17.40
N ILE A 8 15.22 -5.54 18.62
CA ILE A 8 14.49 -6.12 19.78
C ILE A 8 12.99 -6.12 19.53
N TYR A 9 12.46 -5.09 18.85
CA TYR A 9 11.05 -5.04 18.48
C TYR A 9 10.62 -6.24 17.61
N TYR A 10 11.42 -6.63 16.60
CA TYR A 10 11.13 -7.82 15.79
C TYR A 10 11.13 -9.11 16.62
N LEU A 11 12.01 -9.23 17.59
CA LEU A 11 12.04 -10.39 18.48
C LEU A 11 10.81 -10.48 19.35
N ILE A 12 10.49 -9.40 20.07
CA ILE A 12 9.34 -9.36 20.99
C ILE A 12 8.03 -9.57 20.24
N PHE A 13 7.82 -8.83 19.15
CA PHE A 13 6.60 -8.93 18.37
C PHE A 13 6.46 -10.30 17.68
N GLY A 14 7.56 -10.86 17.19
CA GLY A 14 7.61 -12.19 16.63
C GLY A 14 7.25 -13.27 17.66
N LEU A 15 7.77 -13.20 18.88
CA LEU A 15 7.42 -14.12 19.96
C LEU A 15 5.95 -14.01 20.35
N ILE A 16 5.44 -12.80 20.53
CA ILE A 16 4.02 -12.57 20.88
C ILE A 16 3.12 -13.18 19.82
N LEU A 17 3.35 -12.90 18.53
CA LEU A 17 2.52 -13.41 17.44
C LEU A 17 2.62 -14.93 17.31
N THR A 18 3.80 -15.51 17.49
CA THR A 18 3.99 -16.96 17.44
C THR A 18 3.20 -17.65 18.55
N ILE A 19 3.32 -17.17 19.79
CA ILE A 19 2.55 -17.71 20.94
C ILE A 19 1.05 -17.54 20.71
N LEU A 20 0.62 -16.36 20.25
CA LEU A 20 -0.78 -16.06 19.96
C LEU A 20 -1.33 -17.02 18.88
N GLY A 21 -0.60 -17.23 17.79
CA GLY A 21 -0.99 -18.16 16.73
C GLY A 21 -1.18 -19.60 17.25
N ILE A 22 -0.25 -20.09 18.08
CA ILE A 22 -0.34 -21.41 18.71
C ILE A 22 -1.58 -21.50 19.65
N LEU A 23 -1.84 -20.47 20.45
CA LEU A 23 -2.98 -20.43 21.36
C LEU A 23 -4.30 -20.44 20.59
N ILE A 24 -4.39 -19.69 19.49
CA ILE A 24 -5.59 -19.68 18.64
C ILE A 24 -5.82 -21.04 18.01
N ILE A 25 -4.80 -21.71 17.49
CA ILE A 25 -4.94 -23.04 16.89
C ILE A 25 -5.46 -24.05 17.92
N ASN A 26 -4.89 -24.07 19.12
CA ASN A 26 -5.20 -25.07 20.13
C ASN A 26 -6.52 -24.79 20.87
N LYS A 27 -6.85 -23.51 21.12
CA LYS A 27 -8.01 -23.10 21.94
C LYS A 27 -8.88 -22.06 21.23
N ALA A 28 -9.19 -22.32 19.95
CA ALA A 28 -9.85 -21.37 19.05
C ALA A 28 -11.12 -20.72 19.64
N PHE A 29 -12.06 -21.51 20.17
CA PHE A 29 -13.32 -20.98 20.73
C PHE A 29 -13.11 -20.16 22.01
N ILE A 30 -12.21 -20.62 22.88
CA ILE A 30 -11.90 -19.93 24.15
C ILE A 30 -11.28 -18.57 23.83
N PHE A 31 -10.28 -18.58 22.93
CA PHE A 31 -9.64 -17.34 22.48
C PHE A 31 -10.63 -16.36 21.86
N TYR A 32 -11.50 -16.85 20.96
CA TYR A 32 -12.52 -16.02 20.33
C TYR A 32 -13.52 -15.45 21.33
N SER A 33 -13.94 -16.25 22.31
CA SER A 33 -14.83 -15.75 23.37
C SER A 33 -14.20 -14.62 24.18
N TYR A 34 -12.94 -14.76 24.59
CA TYR A 34 -12.22 -13.69 25.28
C TYR A 34 -12.06 -12.45 24.40
N LEU A 35 -11.78 -12.61 23.11
CA LEU A 35 -11.69 -11.49 22.17
C LEU A 35 -13.01 -10.70 22.12
N ILE A 36 -14.14 -11.39 22.00
CA ILE A 36 -15.45 -10.75 22.00
C ILE A 36 -15.72 -10.03 23.33
N TYR A 37 -15.40 -10.64 24.49
CA TYR A 37 -15.56 -9.99 25.78
C TYR A 37 -14.71 -8.72 25.90
N ILE A 38 -13.44 -8.75 25.43
CA ILE A 38 -12.57 -7.58 25.42
C ILE A 38 -13.18 -6.45 24.56
N ILE A 39 -13.72 -6.79 23.37
CA ILE A 39 -14.38 -5.82 22.49
C ILE A 39 -15.62 -5.21 23.16
N LEU A 40 -16.47 -6.02 23.79
CA LEU A 40 -17.66 -5.53 24.48
C LEU A 40 -17.29 -4.61 25.67
N VAL A 41 -16.30 -4.99 26.45
CA VAL A 41 -15.77 -4.16 27.54
C VAL A 41 -15.21 -2.84 27.02
N ALA A 42 -14.47 -2.87 25.91
CA ALA A 42 -13.92 -1.65 25.30
C ALA A 42 -15.04 -0.69 24.87
N PHE A 43 -16.10 -1.16 24.18
CA PHE A 43 -17.24 -0.30 23.83
C PHE A 43 -17.96 0.25 25.07
N THR A 44 -18.11 -0.56 26.12
CA THR A 44 -18.69 -0.13 27.38
C THR A 44 -17.85 0.99 28.05
N ILE A 45 -16.52 0.83 28.07
CA ILE A 45 -15.60 1.86 28.57
C ILE A 45 -15.72 3.17 27.78
N ILE A 46 -15.82 3.10 26.44
CA ILE A 46 -15.98 4.28 25.59
C ILE A 46 -17.27 5.04 25.99
N ILE A 47 -18.37 4.32 26.17
CA ILE A 47 -19.64 4.93 26.62
C ILE A 47 -19.45 5.63 27.99
N PHE A 48 -18.79 4.96 28.95
CA PHE A 48 -18.50 5.56 30.26
C PHE A 48 -17.62 6.81 30.14
N ILE A 49 -16.60 6.79 29.29
CA ILE A 49 -15.74 7.96 29.05
C ILE A 49 -16.55 9.12 28.48
N ASP A 50 -17.43 8.87 27.53
CA ASP A 50 -18.26 9.92 26.92
C ASP A 50 -19.29 10.47 27.90
N LEU A 51 -19.93 9.65 28.71
CA LEU A 51 -20.82 10.09 29.82
C LEU A 51 -20.05 10.90 30.88
N PHE A 52 -18.82 10.48 31.22
CA PHE A 52 -17.97 11.18 32.18
C PHE A 52 -17.53 12.57 31.67
N LYS A 53 -17.28 12.71 30.35
CA LYS A 53 -17.02 14.04 29.74
C LYS A 53 -18.23 14.98 29.89
N VAL A 54 -19.45 14.45 29.76
CA VAL A 54 -20.68 15.23 29.97
C VAL A 54 -20.82 15.63 31.42
N PHE A 55 -20.61 14.68 32.34
CA PHE A 55 -20.65 14.93 33.80
C PHE A 55 -19.67 16.03 34.24
N LEU A 56 -18.44 16.01 33.70
CA LEU A 56 -17.43 17.03 33.94
C LEU A 56 -17.68 18.35 33.18
N LYS A 57 -18.82 18.51 32.51
CA LYS A 57 -19.15 19.65 31.63
C LYS A 57 -18.13 19.97 30.53
N LYS A 58 -17.29 18.98 30.19
CA LYS A 58 -16.28 19.09 29.09
C LYS A 58 -16.88 18.86 27.69
N ALA A 59 -18.09 18.28 27.59
CA ALA A 59 -18.83 18.09 26.34
C ALA A 59 -20.34 18.26 26.61
N LYS A 60 -21.09 18.70 25.58
CA LYS A 60 -22.56 18.72 25.64
C LYS A 60 -23.11 17.33 25.30
N PHE A 61 -24.17 16.88 25.97
CA PHE A 61 -24.79 15.57 25.74
C PHE A 61 -25.12 15.32 24.23
N LYS A 62 -25.67 16.32 23.54
CA LYS A 62 -25.98 16.23 22.12
C LYS A 62 -24.75 15.91 21.22
N GLN A 63 -23.53 16.25 21.65
CA GLN A 63 -22.32 16.01 20.91
C GLN A 63 -21.82 14.57 21.06
N VAL A 64 -22.07 13.94 22.23
CA VAL A 64 -21.62 12.56 22.51
C VAL A 64 -22.70 11.52 22.22
N LEU A 65 -23.97 11.94 22.12
CA LEU A 65 -25.12 11.05 21.92
C LEU A 65 -24.98 10.14 20.68
N PRO A 66 -24.56 10.62 19.50
CA PRO A 66 -24.37 9.74 18.33
C PRO A 66 -23.34 8.64 18.61
N ASN A 67 -22.25 8.97 19.31
CA ASN A 67 -21.20 8.02 19.64
C ASN A 67 -21.70 6.96 20.62
N ILE A 68 -22.48 7.35 21.61
CA ILE A 68 -23.12 6.44 22.57
C ILE A 68 -24.07 5.48 21.84
N ILE A 69 -24.94 5.99 20.96
CA ILE A 69 -25.87 5.17 20.18
C ILE A 69 -25.12 4.15 19.32
N ILE A 70 -24.07 4.58 18.63
CA ILE A 70 -23.24 3.69 17.79
C ILE A 70 -22.61 2.58 18.65
N ASN A 71 -22.02 2.92 19.81
CA ASN A 71 -21.39 1.92 20.67
C ASN A 71 -22.41 0.95 21.28
N ILE A 72 -23.61 1.40 21.64
CA ILE A 72 -24.70 0.51 22.09
C ILE A 72 -25.14 -0.43 20.96
N ALA A 73 -25.33 0.10 19.75
CA ALA A 73 -25.68 -0.72 18.59
C ALA A 73 -24.59 -1.79 18.31
N LEU A 74 -23.31 -1.42 18.41
CA LEU A 74 -22.20 -2.36 18.26
C LEU A 74 -22.21 -3.44 19.35
N ILE A 75 -22.46 -3.07 20.62
CA ILE A 75 -22.60 -4.06 21.71
C ILE A 75 -23.72 -5.06 21.41
N ILE A 76 -24.87 -4.58 20.95
CA ILE A 76 -26.01 -5.44 20.61
C ILE A 76 -25.64 -6.38 19.44
N ILE A 77 -25.04 -5.85 18.37
CA ILE A 77 -24.61 -6.61 17.19
C ILE A 77 -23.60 -7.69 17.59
N PHE A 78 -22.53 -7.34 18.32
CA PHE A 78 -21.51 -8.30 18.74
C PHE A 78 -22.04 -9.36 19.72
N SER A 79 -22.98 -8.99 20.60
CA SER A 79 -23.62 -9.94 21.52
C SER A 79 -24.51 -10.93 20.79
N TYR A 80 -25.31 -10.47 19.81
CA TYR A 80 -26.25 -11.30 19.06
C TYR A 80 -25.52 -12.21 18.04
N PHE A 81 -24.58 -11.65 17.27
CA PHE A 81 -23.83 -12.37 16.24
C PHE A 81 -22.51 -12.98 16.75
N LYS A 82 -22.37 -13.17 18.05
CA LYS A 82 -21.15 -13.60 18.75
C LYS A 82 -20.31 -14.62 17.98
N TYR A 83 -20.91 -15.71 17.46
CA TYR A 83 -20.19 -16.78 16.78
C TYR A 83 -20.24 -16.70 15.24
N SER A 84 -21.04 -15.81 14.71
CA SER A 84 -21.24 -15.69 13.26
C SER A 84 -20.54 -14.48 12.65
N PHE A 85 -20.33 -13.43 13.45
CA PHE A 85 -19.85 -12.13 12.98
C PHE A 85 -18.56 -12.24 12.15
N MET A 86 -17.57 -12.95 12.67
CA MET A 86 -16.27 -13.08 12.01
C MET A 86 -16.35 -13.85 10.70
N VAL A 87 -17.18 -14.91 10.66
CA VAL A 87 -17.38 -15.72 9.45
C VAL A 87 -18.15 -14.93 8.39
N ILE A 88 -19.19 -14.19 8.81
CA ILE A 88 -19.96 -13.33 7.90
C ILE A 88 -19.04 -12.25 7.32
N PHE A 89 -18.26 -11.56 8.16
CA PHE A 89 -17.34 -10.54 7.70
C PHE A 89 -16.30 -11.08 6.70
N TYR A 90 -15.72 -12.24 6.99
CA TYR A 90 -14.78 -12.88 6.08
C TYR A 90 -15.44 -13.39 4.80
N GLY A 91 -16.67 -13.92 4.90
CA GLY A 91 -17.48 -14.28 3.74
C GLY A 91 -17.75 -13.11 2.82
N LEU A 92 -18.15 -11.95 3.37
CA LEU A 92 -18.35 -10.72 2.61
C LEU A 92 -17.05 -10.20 2.00
N TYR A 93 -15.94 -10.29 2.72
CA TYR A 93 -14.61 -9.97 2.17
C TYR A 93 -14.26 -10.84 0.96
N LEU A 94 -14.49 -12.16 1.04
CA LEU A 94 -14.26 -13.07 -0.10
C LEU A 94 -15.20 -12.77 -1.27
N LEU A 95 -16.46 -12.41 -0.99
CA LEU A 95 -17.41 -12.00 -2.02
C LEU A 95 -16.90 -10.76 -2.77
N LEU A 96 -16.47 -9.74 -2.04
CA LEU A 96 -15.90 -8.55 -2.63
C LEU A 96 -14.62 -8.87 -3.44
N SER A 97 -13.77 -9.74 -2.89
CA SER A 97 -12.57 -10.22 -3.57
C SER A 97 -12.89 -10.96 -4.87
N ALA A 98 -13.95 -11.78 -4.88
CA ALA A 98 -14.44 -12.47 -6.07
C ALA A 98 -14.89 -11.46 -7.15
N ILE A 99 -15.65 -10.44 -6.76
CA ILE A 99 -16.09 -9.37 -7.68
C ILE A 99 -14.87 -8.67 -8.30
N ILE A 100 -13.87 -8.33 -7.50
CA ILE A 100 -12.63 -7.72 -7.99
C ILE A 100 -11.92 -8.64 -8.99
N LYS A 101 -11.87 -9.95 -8.73
CA LYS A 101 -11.29 -10.94 -9.64
C LYS A 101 -12.05 -11.05 -10.95
N PHE A 102 -13.38 -11.00 -10.93
CA PHE A 102 -14.19 -11.00 -12.15
C PHE A 102 -13.99 -9.71 -12.97
N VAL A 103 -13.88 -8.55 -12.32
CA VAL A 103 -13.54 -7.31 -13.01
C VAL A 103 -12.14 -7.41 -13.65
N ASN A 104 -11.14 -7.91 -12.92
CA ASN A 104 -9.81 -8.15 -13.47
C ASN A 104 -9.83 -9.12 -14.66
N TYR A 105 -10.58 -10.22 -14.56
CA TYR A 105 -10.78 -11.15 -15.67
C TYR A 105 -11.31 -10.43 -16.91
N TYR A 106 -12.37 -9.63 -16.74
CA TYR A 106 -12.99 -8.90 -17.84
C TYR A 106 -12.01 -7.96 -18.53
N LEU A 107 -11.27 -7.15 -17.76
CA LEU A 107 -10.28 -6.21 -18.29
C LEU A 107 -9.12 -6.92 -19.00
N LEU A 108 -8.56 -7.97 -18.40
CA LEU A 108 -7.48 -8.75 -19.00
C LEU A 108 -7.94 -9.49 -20.27
N LYS A 109 -9.20 -9.92 -20.32
CA LYS A 109 -9.78 -10.52 -21.52
C LYS A 109 -9.92 -9.51 -22.67
N LEU A 110 -10.35 -8.28 -22.37
CA LEU A 110 -10.36 -7.18 -23.36
C LEU A 110 -8.96 -6.88 -23.88
N ASP A 111 -7.93 -7.08 -23.08
CA ASP A 111 -6.54 -6.85 -23.42
C ASP A 111 -5.85 -8.06 -24.09
N ASN A 112 -6.58 -9.17 -24.30
CA ASN A 112 -6.05 -10.44 -24.81
C ASN A 112 -4.86 -10.98 -23.99
N ASP A 113 -4.88 -10.78 -22.66
CA ASP A 113 -3.85 -11.29 -21.76
C ASP A 113 -4.22 -12.70 -21.27
N SER A 114 -3.33 -13.65 -21.46
CA SER A 114 -3.51 -15.07 -21.05
C SER A 114 -3.74 -15.25 -19.56
N LYS A 115 -3.33 -14.29 -18.73
CA LYS A 115 -3.57 -14.30 -17.27
C LYS A 115 -5.05 -14.14 -16.90
N SER A 116 -5.91 -13.76 -17.84
CA SER A 116 -7.35 -13.60 -17.61
C SER A 116 -7.98 -14.85 -17.01
N TYR A 117 -7.67 -16.04 -17.53
CA TYR A 117 -8.24 -17.30 -17.03
C TYR A 117 -7.86 -17.61 -15.57
N ARG A 118 -6.66 -17.22 -15.13
CA ARG A 118 -6.27 -17.35 -13.72
C ARG A 118 -7.13 -16.50 -12.81
N GLU A 119 -7.43 -15.25 -13.21
CA GLU A 119 -8.30 -14.35 -12.43
C GLU A 119 -9.73 -14.87 -12.39
N LEU A 120 -10.23 -15.46 -13.49
CA LEU A 120 -11.53 -16.13 -13.54
C LEU A 120 -11.60 -17.29 -12.55
N LEU A 121 -10.63 -18.20 -12.59
CA LEU A 121 -10.59 -19.37 -11.69
C LEU A 121 -10.55 -18.93 -10.22
N LEU A 122 -9.71 -17.97 -9.86
CA LEU A 122 -9.65 -17.44 -8.51
C LEU A 122 -10.96 -16.76 -8.10
N GLY A 123 -11.59 -16.01 -9.02
CA GLY A 123 -12.91 -15.40 -8.79
C GLY A 123 -13.97 -16.44 -8.47
N ILE A 124 -14.05 -17.53 -9.22
CA ILE A 124 -14.99 -18.64 -8.98
C ILE A 124 -14.72 -19.30 -7.63
N ILE A 125 -13.46 -19.59 -7.30
CA ILE A 125 -13.08 -20.20 -6.01
C ILE A 125 -13.50 -19.29 -4.85
N PHE A 126 -13.18 -18.00 -4.88
CA PHE A 126 -13.55 -17.07 -3.83
C PHE A 126 -15.06 -16.90 -3.70
N PHE A 127 -15.78 -16.89 -4.81
CA PHE A 127 -17.25 -16.81 -4.83
C PHE A 127 -17.88 -18.04 -4.16
N ILE A 128 -17.45 -19.26 -4.53
CA ILE A 128 -17.96 -20.50 -3.94
C ILE A 128 -17.68 -20.52 -2.43
N ILE A 129 -16.44 -20.23 -2.01
CA ILE A 129 -16.09 -20.23 -0.58
C ILE A 129 -16.91 -19.17 0.17
N SER A 130 -17.12 -17.98 -0.41
CA SER A 130 -17.97 -16.95 0.18
C SER A 130 -19.39 -17.44 0.45
N ILE A 131 -20.04 -18.06 -0.56
CA ILE A 131 -21.40 -18.59 -0.41
C ILE A 131 -21.45 -19.67 0.69
N LEU A 132 -20.48 -20.58 0.71
CA LEU A 132 -20.41 -21.62 1.74
C LEU A 132 -20.31 -21.03 3.14
N LEU A 133 -19.45 -20.02 3.34
CA LEU A 133 -19.29 -19.36 4.63
C LEU A 133 -20.55 -18.60 5.06
N LEU A 134 -21.21 -17.89 4.13
CA LEU A 134 -22.40 -17.11 4.43
C LEU A 134 -23.64 -17.97 4.70
N ASN A 135 -23.71 -19.16 4.12
CA ASN A 135 -24.88 -20.05 4.30
C ASN A 135 -24.98 -20.61 5.74
N LYS A 136 -23.86 -21.07 6.33
CA LYS A 136 -23.86 -21.63 7.71
C LYS A 136 -22.69 -21.08 8.54
N PRO A 137 -22.72 -19.79 8.91
CA PRO A 137 -21.55 -19.13 9.52
C PRO A 137 -21.10 -19.76 10.84
N LYS A 138 -22.03 -20.27 11.66
CA LYS A 138 -21.67 -20.88 12.96
C LYS A 138 -20.81 -22.14 12.83
N THR A 139 -21.05 -22.96 11.81
CA THR A 139 -20.34 -24.23 11.61
C THR A 139 -18.91 -24.04 11.14
N HIS A 140 -18.63 -22.95 10.43
CA HIS A 140 -17.32 -22.67 9.84
C HIS A 140 -16.38 -21.88 10.75
N LEU A 141 -16.86 -21.39 11.91
CA LEU A 141 -16.08 -20.55 12.82
C LEU A 141 -14.78 -21.24 13.26
N LYS A 142 -14.84 -22.51 13.68
CA LYS A 142 -13.64 -23.24 14.16
C LYS A 142 -12.56 -23.33 13.08
N VAL A 143 -12.95 -23.67 11.87
CA VAL A 143 -12.02 -23.81 10.73
C VAL A 143 -11.40 -22.45 10.40
N LEU A 144 -12.21 -21.39 10.35
CA LEU A 144 -11.72 -20.04 10.10
C LEU A 144 -10.71 -19.59 11.17
N LEU A 145 -10.99 -19.83 12.45
CA LEU A 145 -10.09 -19.48 13.55
C LEU A 145 -8.77 -20.25 13.48
N ILE A 146 -8.79 -21.53 13.12
CA ILE A 146 -7.57 -22.32 12.93
C ILE A 146 -6.75 -21.75 11.77
N ILE A 147 -7.36 -21.43 10.63
CA ILE A 147 -6.67 -20.80 9.49
C ILE A 147 -6.05 -19.45 9.91
N MET A 148 -6.78 -18.64 10.66
CA MET A 148 -6.24 -17.39 11.21
C MET A 148 -5.08 -17.61 12.18
N GLY A 149 -5.17 -18.62 13.04
CA GLY A 149 -4.10 -18.98 13.96
C GLY A 149 -2.84 -19.40 13.21
N ILE A 150 -2.96 -20.21 12.15
CA ILE A 150 -1.85 -20.60 11.28
C ILE A 150 -1.25 -19.35 10.60
N TYR A 151 -2.09 -18.44 10.12
CA TYR A 151 -1.64 -17.21 9.48
C TYR A 151 -0.86 -16.31 10.45
N ILE A 152 -1.35 -16.11 11.67
CA ILE A 152 -0.67 -15.33 12.71
C ILE A 152 0.65 -16.00 13.13
N LEU A 153 0.67 -17.33 13.23
CA LEU A 153 1.88 -18.12 13.51
C LEU A 153 2.95 -17.87 12.44
N ILE A 154 2.57 -17.97 11.16
CA ILE A 154 3.47 -17.71 10.03
C ILE A 154 4.05 -16.28 10.11
N ILE A 155 3.21 -15.28 10.38
CA ILE A 155 3.68 -13.90 10.57
C ILE A 155 4.68 -13.82 11.72
N GLY A 156 4.37 -14.42 12.87
CA GLY A 156 5.27 -14.45 14.02
C GLY A 156 6.64 -15.05 13.68
N LEU A 157 6.66 -16.19 12.99
CA LEU A 157 7.88 -16.83 12.51
C LEU A 157 8.66 -15.97 11.52
N ILE A 158 7.98 -15.22 10.66
CA ILE A 158 8.60 -14.26 9.73
C ILE A 158 9.31 -13.13 10.50
N TYR A 159 8.67 -12.57 11.54
CA TYR A 159 9.29 -11.55 12.39
C TYR A 159 10.53 -12.09 13.11
N LEU A 160 10.44 -13.30 13.71
CA LEU A 160 11.59 -13.96 14.35
C LEU A 160 12.72 -14.21 13.35
N TRP A 161 12.40 -14.72 12.16
CA TRP A 161 13.36 -14.92 11.10
C TRP A 161 14.06 -13.63 10.67
N THR A 162 13.27 -12.54 10.53
CA THR A 162 13.81 -11.21 10.23
C THR A 162 14.79 -10.73 11.32
N TYR A 163 14.48 -10.97 12.59
CA TYR A 163 15.39 -10.70 13.70
C TYR A 163 16.70 -11.49 13.57
N PHE A 164 16.62 -12.81 13.38
CA PHE A 164 17.81 -13.67 13.27
C PHE A 164 18.70 -13.29 12.08
N ILE A 165 18.13 -13.05 10.91
CA ILE A 165 18.89 -12.61 9.74
C ILE A 165 19.59 -11.27 9.99
N ASN A 166 18.96 -10.35 10.71
CA ASN A 166 19.56 -9.05 10.98
C ASN A 166 20.72 -9.10 11.99
N ILE A 167 20.83 -10.16 12.78
CA ILE A 167 21.98 -10.44 13.65
C ILE A 167 23.14 -11.06 12.86
N LEU A 168 22.86 -11.83 11.81
CA LEU A 168 23.88 -12.50 11.00
C LEU A 168 24.82 -11.50 10.28
N PRO A 169 26.08 -11.88 10.03
CA PRO A 169 27.02 -11.09 9.24
C PRO A 169 26.48 -10.78 7.84
N VAL A 170 26.89 -9.64 7.28
CA VAL A 170 26.41 -9.12 5.99
C VAL A 170 26.50 -10.14 4.84
N LYS A 171 27.51 -11.02 4.86
CA LYS A 171 27.75 -12.06 3.86
C LYS A 171 26.54 -12.99 3.65
N TYR A 172 25.75 -13.25 4.70
CA TYR A 172 24.61 -14.17 4.68
C TYR A 172 23.25 -13.46 4.43
N LYS A 173 23.21 -12.12 4.50
CA LYS A 173 21.96 -11.33 4.41
C LYS A 173 21.38 -11.19 3.00
N ASN A 174 22.20 -11.34 1.96
CA ASN A 174 21.81 -10.99 0.60
C ASN A 174 20.86 -11.99 -0.07
N ASN A 175 20.70 -13.20 0.47
CA ASN A 175 19.98 -14.30 -0.19
C ASN A 175 18.58 -14.57 0.36
N ILE A 176 18.19 -13.95 1.48
CA ILE A 176 16.95 -14.29 2.17
C ILE A 176 16.06 -13.06 2.28
N LYS A 177 14.94 -13.09 1.54
CA LYS A 177 13.89 -12.06 1.57
C LYS A 177 12.59 -12.70 2.02
N ILE A 178 11.99 -12.17 3.08
CA ILE A 178 10.69 -12.58 3.57
C ILE A 178 9.73 -11.41 3.40
N ILE A 179 8.59 -11.69 2.80
CA ILE A 179 7.55 -10.72 2.49
C ILE A 179 6.40 -10.96 3.45
N LEU A 180 6.01 -9.93 4.20
CA LEU A 180 4.81 -9.97 5.04
C LEU A 180 3.56 -10.06 4.16
N PRO A 181 2.56 -10.86 4.56
CA PRO A 181 1.31 -10.90 3.84
C PRO A 181 0.60 -9.55 3.88
N THR A 182 0.26 -9.06 2.72
CA THR A 182 -0.14 -7.69 2.41
C THR A 182 -1.55 -7.31 2.90
N TYR A 183 -2.35 -8.28 3.35
CA TYR A 183 -3.77 -8.05 3.63
C TYR A 183 -4.04 -7.11 4.83
N ILE A 184 -3.16 -7.10 5.80
CA ILE A 184 -3.26 -6.20 6.97
C ILE A 184 -2.77 -4.79 6.60
N ASP A 185 -1.75 -4.71 5.75
CA ASP A 185 -1.16 -3.45 5.33
C ASP A 185 -2.07 -2.64 4.38
N CYS A 186 -3.04 -3.28 3.71
CA CYS A 186 -3.99 -2.57 2.86
C CYS A 186 -4.97 -1.66 3.61
N LEU A 187 -5.22 -1.94 4.91
CA LEU A 187 -6.11 -1.11 5.74
C LEU A 187 -5.39 0.06 6.43
N ILE A 188 -4.06 0.01 6.50
CA ILE A 188 -3.22 1.00 7.19
C ILE A 188 -2.77 2.19 6.29
N PRO A 189 -2.75 2.12 4.94
CA PRO A 189 -2.03 3.07 4.10
C PRO A 189 -2.50 4.51 4.24
N LEU A 190 -3.81 4.74 4.37
CA LEU A 190 -4.39 6.08 4.50
C LEU A 190 -3.97 6.77 5.80
N ALA A 191 -4.02 6.04 6.92
CA ALA A 191 -3.61 6.58 8.22
C ALA A 191 -2.09 6.82 8.26
N VAL A 192 -1.29 5.91 7.71
CA VAL A 192 0.18 6.04 7.68
C VAL A 192 0.60 7.22 6.80
N LEU A 193 0.06 7.35 5.59
CA LEU A 193 0.40 8.46 4.71
C LEU A 193 -0.08 9.79 5.25
N LYS A 194 -1.26 9.85 5.90
CA LYS A 194 -1.76 11.03 6.58
C LYS A 194 -0.84 11.43 7.74
N ASN A 195 -0.50 10.50 8.62
CA ASN A 195 0.40 10.75 9.75
C ASN A 195 1.78 11.24 9.29
N ILE A 196 2.32 10.67 8.19
CA ILE A 196 3.59 11.10 7.61
C ILE A 196 3.48 12.54 7.08
N ASN A 197 2.39 12.87 6.40
CA ASN A 197 2.17 14.21 5.89
C ASN A 197 2.04 15.23 7.03
N ASP A 198 1.29 14.89 8.08
CA ASP A 198 1.15 15.71 9.27
C ASP A 198 2.48 15.87 10.01
N GLU A 199 3.28 14.81 10.14
CA GLU A 199 4.62 14.86 10.73
C GLU A 199 5.59 15.74 9.91
N ILE A 200 5.57 15.65 8.58
CA ILE A 200 6.37 16.49 7.68
C ILE A 200 5.98 17.97 7.80
N ASN A 201 4.68 18.24 7.85
CA ASN A 201 4.18 19.62 7.95
C ASN A 201 4.48 20.25 9.32
N ASN A 202 4.43 19.47 10.39
CA ASN A 202 4.70 19.96 11.75
C ASN A 202 6.19 20.07 12.09
N ASN A 203 7.06 19.27 11.43
CA ASN A 203 8.51 19.25 11.68
C ASN A 203 9.32 19.24 10.39
N PRO A 204 9.27 20.30 9.57
CA PRO A 204 9.89 20.32 8.25
C PRO A 204 11.43 20.20 8.29
N THR A 205 12.07 20.64 9.37
CA THR A 205 13.54 20.60 9.54
C THR A 205 14.10 19.20 9.83
N HIS A 206 13.28 18.26 10.30
CA HIS A 206 13.69 16.90 10.61
C HIS A 206 13.77 15.98 9.37
N PHE A 207 13.28 16.43 8.23
CA PHE A 207 13.13 15.64 7.01
C PHE A 207 14.09 16.05 5.90
N THR A 208 15.24 16.64 6.24
CA THR A 208 16.31 16.87 5.28
C THR A 208 16.89 15.56 4.77
N TYR A 209 17.53 15.64 3.60
CA TYR A 209 18.22 14.55 2.92
C TYR A 209 19.03 13.68 3.88
N GLN A 210 18.65 12.39 4.03
CA GLN A 210 19.36 11.42 4.84
C GLN A 210 19.93 10.32 3.93
N ASN A 211 21.22 10.45 3.56
CA ASN A 211 21.93 9.38 2.87
C ASN A 211 22.66 8.52 3.91
N LYS A 212 22.50 7.20 3.84
CA LYS A 212 23.25 6.26 4.71
C LYS A 212 24.73 6.21 4.37
N LYS A 213 25.06 6.44 3.09
CA LYS A 213 26.40 6.43 2.55
C LYS A 213 26.60 7.76 1.81
N GLU A 214 27.14 8.74 2.44
CA GLU A 214 27.27 10.14 1.95
C GLU A 214 27.91 10.26 0.57
N LYS A 215 28.62 9.25 0.08
CA LYS A 215 29.34 9.27 -1.21
C LYS A 215 28.70 8.49 -2.35
N GLU A 216 27.64 7.71 -2.13
CA GLU A 216 27.05 6.88 -3.18
C GLU A 216 25.76 7.49 -3.72
N LYS A 217 25.73 7.83 -5.01
CA LYS A 217 24.50 8.22 -5.73
C LYS A 217 23.64 6.97 -5.98
N PRO A 218 22.32 7.06 -5.82
CA PRO A 218 21.41 5.97 -6.18
C PRO A 218 21.38 5.75 -7.71
N ASP A 219 21.20 4.52 -8.12
CA ASP A 219 21.03 4.13 -9.52
C ASP A 219 19.56 4.15 -9.94
N LEU A 220 18.66 3.96 -8.97
CA LEU A 220 17.21 3.93 -9.10
C LEU A 220 16.59 4.70 -7.95
N GLU A 221 15.56 5.49 -8.21
CA GLU A 221 14.76 6.11 -7.17
C GLU A 221 13.29 5.67 -7.30
N ILE A 222 12.64 5.37 -6.19
CA ILE A 222 11.21 5.11 -6.13
C ILE A 222 10.55 6.28 -5.40
N PHE A 223 9.56 6.87 -6.03
CA PHE A 223 8.82 8.01 -5.51
C PHE A 223 7.47 7.55 -4.97
N ILE A 224 7.19 7.91 -3.72
CA ILE A 224 5.88 7.74 -3.10
C ILE A 224 5.27 9.12 -2.89
N HIS A 225 4.14 9.34 -3.54
CA HIS A 225 3.42 10.60 -3.44
C HIS A 225 2.44 10.55 -2.28
N VAL A 226 2.44 11.62 -1.52
CA VAL A 226 1.52 11.83 -0.39
C VAL A 226 0.74 13.11 -0.63
N THR A 227 -0.57 13.05 -0.46
CA THR A 227 -1.46 14.20 -0.52
C THR A 227 -2.40 14.18 0.66
N SER A 228 -2.71 15.36 1.20
CA SER A 228 -3.56 15.49 2.39
C SER A 228 -5.05 15.36 2.09
N ASN A 229 -5.51 15.54 0.85
CA ASN A 229 -6.93 15.72 0.54
C ASN A 229 -7.42 14.95 -0.69
N GLY A 230 -8.66 14.46 -0.61
CA GLY A 230 -9.47 13.96 -1.72
C GLY A 230 -9.18 12.53 -2.18
N ALA A 231 -9.67 12.17 -3.35
CA ALA A 231 -9.51 10.83 -3.96
C ALA A 231 -8.03 10.46 -4.20
N ASN A 232 -7.13 11.44 -4.22
CA ASN A 232 -5.68 11.25 -4.34
C ASN A 232 -5.00 10.82 -3.03
N SER A 233 -5.72 10.75 -1.91
CA SER A 233 -5.19 10.34 -0.60
C SER A 233 -4.71 8.87 -0.56
N PHE A 234 -5.12 8.05 -1.53
CA PHE A 234 -4.56 6.70 -1.72
C PHE A 234 -3.07 6.69 -2.05
N GLY A 235 -2.51 7.86 -2.37
CA GLY A 235 -1.13 8.01 -2.79
C GLY A 235 -0.88 7.55 -4.23
N HIS A 236 0.36 7.76 -4.67
CA HIS A 236 0.82 7.30 -5.98
C HIS A 236 2.24 6.76 -5.86
N CYS A 237 2.63 5.86 -6.76
CA CYS A 237 3.98 5.30 -6.81
C CYS A 237 4.51 5.35 -8.24
N ASP A 238 5.70 5.88 -8.41
CA ASP A 238 6.45 5.85 -9.66
C ASP A 238 7.94 5.67 -9.40
N PHE A 239 8.75 5.60 -10.44
CA PHE A 239 10.18 5.42 -10.28
C PHE A 239 10.98 6.21 -11.32
N MET A 240 12.24 6.49 -10.98
CA MET A 240 13.23 7.10 -11.86
C MET A 240 14.39 6.14 -12.09
N PHE A 241 14.72 5.91 -13.36
CA PHE A 241 15.88 5.15 -13.79
C PHE A 241 16.57 5.90 -14.94
N ASN A 242 17.90 6.02 -14.88
CA ASN A 242 18.70 6.79 -15.85
C ASN A 242 18.17 8.22 -16.05
N ASN A 243 17.82 8.91 -14.95
CA ASN A 243 17.26 10.27 -14.93
C ASN A 243 15.89 10.45 -15.62
N ILE A 244 15.26 9.36 -16.04
CA ILE A 244 13.90 9.37 -16.62
C ILE A 244 12.92 8.82 -15.58
N VAL A 245 11.90 9.61 -15.29
CA VAL A 245 10.77 9.20 -14.43
C VAL A 245 9.74 8.49 -15.29
N TYR A 246 9.25 7.36 -14.81
CA TYR A 246 8.19 6.54 -15.37
C TYR A 246 7.01 6.52 -14.41
N SER A 247 5.91 7.11 -14.81
CA SER A 247 4.69 7.20 -13.99
C SER A 247 3.49 6.67 -14.75
N TYR A 248 2.79 5.70 -14.14
CA TYR A 248 1.63 5.03 -14.71
C TYR A 248 0.38 5.30 -13.89
N GLY A 249 -0.69 5.71 -14.57
CA GLY A 249 -1.96 6.04 -13.90
C GLY A 249 -3.12 6.17 -14.88
N ASN A 250 -4.28 6.51 -14.34
CA ASN A 250 -5.48 6.83 -15.11
C ASN A 250 -5.64 8.35 -15.19
N TYR A 251 -5.15 8.95 -16.26
CA TYR A 251 -5.09 10.41 -16.45
C TYR A 251 -6.04 10.93 -17.53
N ASP A 252 -6.75 10.04 -18.26
CA ASP A 252 -7.70 10.40 -19.30
C ASP A 252 -9.13 10.29 -18.78
N GLU A 253 -9.71 11.42 -18.35
CA GLU A 253 -11.07 11.48 -17.81
C GLU A 253 -12.14 10.96 -18.80
N LYS A 254 -11.87 11.05 -20.11
CA LYS A 254 -12.77 10.55 -21.15
C LYS A 254 -12.82 9.03 -21.22
N SER A 255 -11.81 8.36 -20.71
CA SER A 255 -11.70 6.89 -20.70
C SER A 255 -12.31 6.25 -19.44
N PHE A 256 -12.83 7.04 -18.50
CA PHE A 256 -13.38 6.51 -17.26
C PHE A 256 -14.58 5.60 -17.53
N MET A 257 -14.46 4.33 -17.19
CA MET A 257 -15.55 3.35 -17.36
C MET A 257 -16.68 3.56 -16.34
N ILE A 258 -16.37 4.12 -15.17
CA ILE A 258 -17.36 4.48 -14.16
C ILE A 258 -17.40 6.01 -14.10
N LYS A 259 -18.54 6.58 -14.41
CA LYS A 259 -18.75 8.03 -14.50
C LYS A 259 -18.27 8.75 -13.23
N ASN A 260 -17.49 9.80 -13.43
CA ASN A 260 -16.92 10.64 -12.35
C ASN A 260 -15.97 9.94 -11.38
N THR A 261 -15.43 8.77 -11.73
CA THR A 261 -14.44 8.08 -10.89
C THR A 261 -13.21 7.66 -11.69
N SER A 262 -12.03 7.81 -11.09
CA SER A 262 -10.77 7.35 -11.67
C SER A 262 -10.44 5.88 -11.32
N LEU A 263 -11.45 5.08 -10.95
CA LEU A 263 -11.23 3.69 -10.51
C LEU A 263 -10.80 2.78 -11.66
N ILE A 264 -11.43 2.93 -12.82
CA ILE A 264 -11.18 2.14 -14.03
C ILE A 264 -11.16 3.07 -15.24
N GLY A 265 -10.17 2.90 -16.13
CA GLY A 265 -10.07 3.62 -17.40
C GLY A 265 -8.83 3.22 -18.16
N ASP A 266 -8.43 3.98 -19.16
CA ASP A 266 -7.22 3.70 -19.93
C ASP A 266 -5.97 3.87 -19.07
N GLY A 267 -5.06 2.92 -19.16
CA GLY A 267 -3.75 2.99 -18.57
C GLY A 267 -2.83 3.92 -19.36
N ILE A 268 -2.36 4.97 -18.73
CA ILE A 268 -1.50 5.97 -19.33
C ILE A 268 -0.14 5.94 -18.64
N LEU A 269 0.92 5.82 -19.43
CA LEU A 269 2.30 6.00 -19.01
C LEU A 269 2.78 7.37 -19.47
N PHE A 270 3.40 8.14 -18.59
CA PHE A 270 4.21 9.27 -19.03
C PHE A 270 5.66 9.15 -18.58
N THR A 271 6.54 9.77 -19.37
CA THR A 271 7.96 9.87 -19.05
C THR A 271 8.42 11.31 -19.11
N THR A 272 9.28 11.71 -18.18
CA THR A 272 9.91 13.03 -18.14
C THR A 272 11.22 12.96 -17.34
N THR A 273 12.02 14.02 -17.30
CA THR A 273 13.22 14.06 -16.45
C THR A 273 12.87 14.43 -15.02
N LYS A 274 13.69 13.99 -14.07
CA LYS A 274 13.51 14.27 -12.64
C LYS A 274 13.45 15.76 -12.35
N GLU A 275 14.33 16.56 -13.00
CA GLU A 275 14.44 18.02 -12.81
C GLU A 275 13.16 18.77 -13.20
N LYS A 276 12.38 18.23 -14.13
CA LYS A 276 11.10 18.81 -14.56
C LYS A 276 9.92 18.24 -13.77
N TYR A 277 10.04 16.97 -13.37
CA TYR A 277 8.97 16.27 -12.67
C TYR A 277 8.76 16.76 -11.24
N LEU A 278 9.84 16.85 -10.47
CA LEU A 278 9.71 17.22 -9.05
C LEU A 278 9.11 18.63 -8.86
N PRO A 279 9.59 19.69 -9.57
CA PRO A 279 8.94 21.01 -9.48
C PRO A 279 7.46 20.96 -9.90
N PHE A 280 7.13 20.23 -10.96
CA PHE A 280 5.73 20.09 -11.38
C PHE A 280 4.86 19.48 -10.28
N CYS A 281 5.31 18.41 -9.65
CA CYS A 281 4.55 17.76 -8.57
C CYS A 281 4.40 18.64 -7.34
N ILE A 282 5.43 19.41 -6.99
CA ILE A 282 5.43 20.28 -5.81
C ILE A 282 4.61 21.55 -6.07
N ASP A 283 4.89 22.25 -7.17
CA ASP A 283 4.35 23.58 -7.41
C ASP A 283 2.94 23.57 -7.98
N TYR A 284 2.62 22.61 -8.86
CA TYR A 284 1.32 22.52 -9.52
C TYR A 284 0.37 21.50 -8.92
N SER A 285 0.91 20.40 -8.40
CA SER A 285 0.08 19.34 -7.83
C SER A 285 0.06 19.36 -6.30
N HIS A 286 0.81 20.26 -5.67
CA HIS A 286 0.91 20.44 -4.21
C HIS A 286 1.13 19.11 -3.46
N LYS A 287 1.99 18.24 -4.03
CA LYS A 287 2.28 16.91 -3.49
C LYS A 287 3.57 16.93 -2.69
N THR A 288 3.59 16.14 -1.63
CA THR A 288 4.84 15.73 -0.99
C THR A 288 5.31 14.44 -1.63
N ILE A 289 6.58 14.35 -2.02
CA ILE A 289 7.21 13.19 -2.63
C ILE A 289 8.27 12.65 -1.69
N ILE A 290 8.16 11.38 -1.35
CA ILE A 290 9.18 10.66 -0.58
C ILE A 290 9.94 9.77 -1.56
N SER A 291 11.21 10.09 -1.78
CA SER A 291 12.10 9.35 -2.66
C SER A 291 12.95 8.37 -1.86
N PHE A 292 13.00 7.12 -2.31
CA PHE A 292 13.91 6.10 -1.81
C PHE A 292 14.92 5.75 -2.90
N GLY A 293 16.20 6.07 -2.65
CA GLY A 293 17.28 5.75 -3.57
C GLY A 293 17.83 4.34 -3.35
N ILE A 294 18.01 3.61 -4.43
CA ILE A 294 18.40 2.21 -4.43
C ILE A 294 19.69 2.03 -5.24
N LYS A 295 20.63 1.27 -4.70
CA LYS A 295 21.84 0.87 -5.38
C LYS A 295 21.62 -0.44 -6.12
N LEU A 296 22.00 -0.47 -7.40
CA LEU A 296 21.81 -1.61 -8.28
C LEU A 296 23.15 -2.23 -8.66
N THR A 297 23.16 -3.54 -8.87
CA THR A 297 24.24 -4.25 -9.52
C THR A 297 24.16 -4.03 -11.03
N LYS A 298 25.28 -4.29 -11.76
CA LYS A 298 25.31 -4.23 -13.24
C LYS A 298 24.24 -5.12 -13.87
N LYS A 299 24.06 -6.33 -13.35
CA LYS A 299 23.03 -7.29 -13.82
C LYS A 299 21.62 -6.73 -13.65
N GLU A 300 21.32 -6.13 -12.50
CA GLU A 300 20.02 -5.54 -12.24
C GLU A 300 19.71 -4.36 -13.15
N LYS A 301 20.70 -3.51 -13.44
CA LYS A 301 20.56 -2.42 -14.42
C LYS A 301 20.22 -2.96 -15.81
N GLN A 302 20.91 -4.00 -16.27
CA GLN A 302 20.64 -4.63 -17.55
C GLN A 302 19.22 -5.21 -17.61
N MET A 303 18.78 -5.90 -16.57
CA MET A 303 17.42 -6.46 -16.49
C MET A 303 16.35 -5.38 -16.55
N ILE A 304 16.52 -4.27 -15.82
CA ILE A 304 15.57 -3.13 -15.87
C ILE A 304 15.56 -2.54 -17.28
N THR A 305 16.72 -2.33 -17.89
CA THR A 305 16.82 -1.80 -19.26
C THR A 305 16.09 -2.71 -20.24
N GLN A 306 16.23 -4.02 -20.13
CA GLN A 306 15.56 -4.99 -20.99
C GLN A 306 14.03 -4.97 -20.80
N GLU A 307 13.53 -4.92 -19.55
CA GLU A 307 12.10 -4.80 -19.26
C GLU A 307 11.51 -3.49 -19.81
N LEU A 308 12.22 -2.37 -19.65
CA LEU A 308 11.81 -1.08 -20.22
C LEU A 308 11.79 -1.09 -21.75
N SER A 309 12.79 -1.70 -22.40
CA SER A 309 12.85 -1.86 -23.85
C SER A 309 11.68 -2.70 -24.37
N THR A 310 11.40 -3.83 -23.72
CA THR A 310 10.25 -4.68 -24.05
C THR A 310 8.93 -3.91 -23.90
N MET A 311 8.79 -3.12 -22.84
CA MET A 311 7.63 -2.27 -22.62
C MET A 311 7.47 -1.23 -23.73
N GLN A 312 8.55 -0.55 -24.13
CA GLN A 312 8.53 0.49 -25.18
C GLN A 312 7.93 0.01 -26.49
N ASN A 313 8.19 -1.24 -26.89
CA ASN A 313 7.64 -1.86 -28.10
C ASN A 313 6.11 -1.98 -28.05
N ASN A 314 5.53 -1.95 -26.85
CA ASN A 314 4.09 -2.03 -26.61
C ASN A 314 3.41 -0.67 -26.41
N LEU A 315 4.13 0.44 -26.59
CA LEU A 315 3.60 1.79 -26.40
C LEU A 315 3.16 2.43 -27.70
N ILE A 316 2.13 3.28 -27.59
CA ILE A 316 1.66 4.20 -28.63
C ILE A 316 1.72 5.61 -28.04
N THR A 317 2.31 6.54 -28.77
CA THR A 317 2.30 7.95 -28.37
C THR A 317 0.87 8.45 -28.32
N TRP A 318 0.50 9.11 -27.23
CA TRP A 318 -0.82 9.66 -27.02
C TRP A 318 -0.73 11.13 -26.59
N LYS A 319 -1.70 11.92 -27.02
CA LYS A 319 -1.86 13.31 -26.59
C LYS A 319 -3.33 13.57 -26.23
N PRO A 320 -3.61 14.38 -25.20
CA PRO A 320 -4.98 14.78 -24.89
C PRO A 320 -5.59 15.53 -26.10
N THR A 321 -6.88 15.32 -26.33
CA THR A 321 -7.62 15.86 -27.50
C THR A 321 -7.60 17.39 -27.54
N ASP A 322 -7.53 18.06 -26.39
CA ASP A 322 -7.45 19.51 -26.31
C ASP A 322 -6.37 19.93 -25.33
N LEU A 323 -5.22 20.31 -25.87
CA LEU A 323 -4.11 20.80 -25.08
C LEU A 323 -4.38 22.20 -24.46
N ARG A 324 -5.41 22.94 -24.90
CA ARG A 324 -5.76 24.24 -24.33
C ARG A 324 -6.40 24.10 -22.95
N LYS A 325 -7.12 23.01 -22.73
CA LYS A 325 -7.67 22.71 -21.41
C LYS A 325 -6.55 22.41 -20.43
N ASN A 326 -6.65 22.95 -19.22
CA ASN A 326 -5.70 22.70 -18.14
C ASN A 326 -5.95 21.35 -17.45
N THR A 327 -6.08 20.29 -18.24
CA THR A 327 -6.13 18.92 -17.72
C THR A 327 -4.76 18.49 -17.23
N TYR A 328 -4.70 17.54 -16.32
CA TYR A 328 -3.44 17.05 -15.76
C TYR A 328 -2.44 16.58 -16.86
N PRO A 329 -2.85 15.81 -17.90
CA PRO A 329 -1.95 15.45 -19.00
C PRO A 329 -1.46 16.66 -19.80
N SER A 330 -2.33 17.66 -20.06
CA SER A 330 -1.94 18.88 -20.78
C SER A 330 -0.89 19.68 -20.00
N LEU A 331 -1.05 19.77 -18.68
CA LEU A 331 -0.11 20.44 -17.80
C LEU A 331 1.24 19.69 -17.73
N LEU A 332 1.22 18.35 -17.70
CA LEU A 332 2.44 17.52 -17.76
C LEU A 332 3.24 17.79 -19.03
N ILE A 333 2.58 17.90 -20.19
CA ILE A 333 3.26 18.22 -21.45
C ILE A 333 3.83 19.64 -21.40
N LYS A 334 3.03 20.62 -21.01
CA LYS A 334 3.43 22.05 -21.04
C LYS A 334 4.50 22.39 -20.02
N LYS A 335 4.39 21.85 -18.80
CA LYS A 335 5.22 22.27 -17.65
C LYS A 335 6.35 21.30 -17.31
N ALA A 336 6.12 20.01 -17.53
CA ALA A 336 7.11 18.97 -17.26
C ALA A 336 7.75 18.40 -18.54
N ASN A 337 7.38 18.88 -19.74
CA ASN A 337 7.83 18.36 -21.03
C ASN A 337 7.69 16.81 -21.12
N ALA A 338 6.58 16.31 -20.61
CA ALA A 338 6.33 14.89 -20.54
C ALA A 338 5.96 14.32 -21.91
N LYS A 339 6.47 13.12 -22.20
CA LYS A 339 5.99 12.27 -23.30
C LYS A 339 4.95 11.32 -22.73
N ILE A 340 3.81 11.21 -23.38
CA ILE A 340 2.68 10.43 -22.87
C ILE A 340 2.35 9.30 -23.84
N TYR A 341 2.02 8.13 -23.27
CA TYR A 341 1.79 6.89 -24.01
C TYR A 341 0.59 6.13 -23.49
N LYS A 342 -0.09 5.39 -24.40
CA LYS A 342 -1.02 4.32 -24.08
C LYS A 342 -0.41 2.97 -24.46
N PHE A 343 -0.87 1.88 -23.86
CA PHE A 343 -0.44 0.53 -24.19
C PHE A 343 -1.29 -0.03 -25.34
N LYS A 344 -0.62 -0.72 -26.31
CA LYS A 344 -1.31 -1.39 -27.41
C LYS A 344 -2.15 -2.57 -26.93
N LYS A 345 -1.58 -3.36 -26.01
CA LYS A 345 -2.16 -4.60 -25.46
C LYS A 345 -1.57 -4.95 -24.12
N GLY A 346 -2.19 -5.91 -23.43
CA GLY A 346 -1.69 -6.48 -22.17
C GLY A 346 -2.17 -5.74 -20.93
N SER A 347 -1.74 -6.22 -19.78
CA SER A 347 -2.30 -5.89 -18.45
C SER A 347 -2.37 -4.40 -18.10
N PHE A 348 -1.55 -3.56 -18.73
CA PHE A 348 -1.49 -2.12 -18.44
C PHE A 348 -2.25 -1.25 -19.45
N ARG A 349 -2.96 -1.87 -20.40
CA ARG A 349 -3.83 -1.12 -21.31
C ARG A 349 -4.99 -0.47 -20.57
N HIS A 350 -5.54 -1.18 -19.58
CA HIS A 350 -6.55 -0.62 -18.68
C HIS A 350 -5.98 -0.47 -17.27
N TYR A 351 -6.21 0.70 -16.69
CA TYR A 351 -5.94 0.99 -15.27
C TYR A 351 -7.10 0.50 -14.42
N PHE A 352 -6.79 -0.17 -13.33
CA PHE A 352 -7.76 -0.52 -12.30
C PHE A 352 -7.12 -0.34 -10.92
N ILE A 353 -7.69 0.52 -10.06
CA ILE A 353 -7.07 0.94 -8.79
C ILE A 353 -6.74 -0.22 -7.86
N VAL A 354 -7.53 -1.29 -7.86
CA VAL A 354 -7.36 -2.50 -7.01
C VAL A 354 -6.59 -3.62 -7.72
N GLY A 355 -6.29 -3.45 -9.02
CA GLY A 355 -5.63 -4.47 -9.84
C GLY A 355 -4.38 -3.91 -10.52
N ASN A 356 -4.53 -3.49 -11.77
CA ASN A 356 -3.46 -2.93 -12.59
C ASN A 356 -3.28 -1.43 -12.30
N ASN A 357 -2.70 -1.12 -11.16
CA ASN A 357 -2.47 0.24 -10.68
C ASN A 357 -0.99 0.66 -10.81
N CYS A 358 -0.64 1.85 -10.32
CA CYS A 358 0.72 2.39 -10.34
C CYS A 358 1.73 1.46 -9.64
N VAL A 359 1.36 0.86 -8.51
CA VAL A 359 2.25 -0.05 -7.76
C VAL A 359 2.47 -1.35 -8.52
N SER A 360 1.42 -1.93 -9.14
CA SER A 360 1.56 -3.13 -9.96
C SER A 360 2.44 -2.88 -11.19
N PHE A 361 2.41 -1.66 -11.76
CA PHE A 361 3.31 -1.23 -12.82
C PHE A 361 4.77 -1.19 -12.35
N VAL A 362 5.04 -0.51 -11.25
CA VAL A 362 6.38 -0.46 -10.65
C VAL A 362 6.88 -1.87 -10.32
N ASN A 363 6.04 -2.71 -9.74
CA ASN A 363 6.37 -4.11 -9.43
C ASN A 363 6.64 -4.94 -10.69
N ARG A 364 5.96 -4.70 -11.80
CA ARG A 364 6.22 -5.41 -13.07
C ARG A 364 7.62 -5.12 -13.59
N ILE A 365 8.06 -3.87 -13.53
CA ILE A 365 9.38 -3.46 -14.04
C ILE A 365 10.50 -3.79 -13.04
N LEU A 366 10.26 -3.56 -11.75
CA LEU A 366 11.31 -3.62 -10.73
C LEU A 366 11.24 -4.86 -9.83
N GLY A 367 10.07 -5.48 -9.69
CA GLY A 367 9.80 -6.49 -8.66
C GLY A 367 10.64 -7.75 -8.78
N ASN A 368 10.91 -8.21 -10.00
CA ASN A 368 11.75 -9.40 -10.23
C ASN A 368 13.25 -9.11 -10.03
N VAL A 369 13.65 -7.84 -10.13
CA VAL A 369 15.05 -7.42 -10.19
C VAL A 369 15.52 -6.87 -8.85
N VAL A 370 14.75 -5.94 -8.28
CA VAL A 370 15.22 -5.12 -7.15
C VAL A 370 14.73 -5.65 -5.82
N LEU A 371 13.46 -6.01 -5.74
CA LEU A 371 12.78 -6.14 -4.46
C LEU A 371 12.06 -7.47 -4.25
N LYS A 372 11.89 -8.32 -5.28
CA LYS A 372 11.12 -9.59 -5.23
C LYS A 372 9.79 -9.45 -4.47
N LEU A 373 9.03 -8.42 -4.80
CA LEU A 373 7.83 -8.02 -4.07
C LEU A 373 6.61 -8.68 -4.70
N ASN A 374 6.19 -9.80 -4.16
CA ASN A 374 4.87 -10.35 -4.46
C ASN A 374 3.87 -9.80 -3.43
N GLY A 375 2.78 -9.20 -3.90
CA GLY A 375 1.63 -8.86 -3.04
C GLY A 375 1.58 -7.42 -2.51
N ILE A 376 2.49 -6.51 -2.87
CA ILE A 376 2.31 -5.08 -2.58
C ILE A 376 1.29 -4.49 -3.57
N LEU A 377 0.18 -3.97 -3.04
CA LEU A 377 -0.94 -3.46 -3.84
C LEU A 377 -1.14 -1.95 -3.71
N THR A 378 -0.56 -1.32 -2.68
CA THR A 378 -0.80 0.10 -2.39
C THR A 378 0.49 0.88 -2.21
N PRO A 379 0.51 2.19 -2.52
CA PRO A 379 1.66 3.06 -2.28
C PRO A 379 2.09 3.11 -0.81
N GLY A 380 1.13 3.05 0.13
CA GLY A 380 1.43 3.03 1.56
C GLY A 380 2.18 1.79 2.01
N THR A 381 1.77 0.61 1.54
CA THR A 381 2.49 -0.64 1.79
C THR A 381 3.90 -0.59 1.20
N TYR A 382 4.03 -0.01 0.02
CA TYR A 382 5.34 0.15 -0.63
C TYR A 382 6.25 1.10 0.16
N TYR A 383 5.69 2.20 0.67
CA TYR A 383 6.40 3.08 1.59
C TYR A 383 6.92 2.34 2.83
N ASN A 384 6.07 1.59 3.52
CA ASN A 384 6.48 0.83 4.71
C ASN A 384 7.62 -0.13 4.40
N TYR A 385 7.49 -0.89 3.31
CA TYR A 385 8.54 -1.79 2.87
C TYR A 385 9.87 -1.08 2.58
N LEU A 386 9.85 0.02 1.82
CA LEU A 386 11.05 0.77 1.49
C LEU A 386 11.66 1.45 2.72
N ASN A 387 10.82 1.98 3.62
CA ASN A 387 11.25 2.63 4.85
C ASN A 387 11.90 1.64 5.83
N ASP A 388 11.39 0.42 5.93
CA ASP A 388 11.99 -0.62 6.75
C ASP A 388 13.30 -1.12 6.14
N ASN A 389 13.37 -1.28 4.83
CA ASN A 389 14.62 -1.58 4.14
C ASN A 389 15.66 -0.46 4.33
N TYR A 390 15.24 0.81 4.29
CA TYR A 390 16.14 1.94 4.54
C TYR A 390 16.76 1.89 5.94
N LYS A 391 16.03 1.43 6.95
CA LYS A 391 16.54 1.27 8.32
C LYS A 391 17.58 0.14 8.45
N LEU A 392 17.58 -0.84 7.54
CA LEU A 392 18.50 -2.00 7.58
C LEU A 392 19.87 -1.63 6.98
N ALA A 393 20.95 -1.94 7.70
CA ALA A 393 22.32 -1.56 7.30
C ALA A 393 22.78 -2.21 5.98
N ALA A 394 22.35 -3.43 5.72
CA ALA A 394 22.72 -4.21 4.52
C ALA A 394 21.74 -4.08 3.36
N SER A 395 20.78 -3.17 3.46
CA SER A 395 19.78 -2.95 2.41
C SER A 395 20.39 -2.21 1.23
N LYS A 396 19.84 -2.50 0.03
CA LYS A 396 20.11 -1.75 -1.19
C LYS A 396 19.48 -0.35 -1.18
N VAL A 397 18.53 -0.08 -0.28
CA VAL A 397 17.93 1.24 -0.11
C VAL A 397 18.93 2.09 0.66
N ILE A 398 19.63 2.97 -0.05
CA ILE A 398 20.76 3.76 0.47
C ILE A 398 20.38 5.17 0.90
N SER A 399 19.29 5.73 0.37
CA SER A 399 18.85 7.09 0.69
C SER A 399 17.36 7.20 0.84
N LYS A 400 16.91 8.20 1.61
CA LYS A 400 15.54 8.65 1.73
C LYS A 400 15.53 10.16 1.69
N THR A 401 14.80 10.75 0.75
CA THR A 401 14.71 12.20 0.55
C THR A 401 13.26 12.62 0.46
N ILE A 402 12.91 13.75 1.03
CA ILE A 402 11.57 14.31 0.98
C ILE A 402 11.59 15.60 0.19
N TYR A 403 10.71 15.69 -0.79
CA TYR A 403 10.51 16.86 -1.64
C TYR A 403 9.11 17.43 -1.41
N ASN A 404 9.03 18.65 -0.93
CA ASN A 404 7.80 19.42 -0.76
C ASN A 404 8.08 20.92 -0.93
N SER A 405 7.07 21.76 -0.81
CA SER A 405 7.22 23.23 -0.92
C SER A 405 8.20 23.82 0.10
N ILE A 406 8.29 23.23 1.29
CA ILE A 406 9.18 23.66 2.38
C ILE A 406 10.63 23.26 2.07
N SER A 407 10.86 22.01 1.61
CA SER A 407 12.21 21.54 1.26
C SER A 407 12.80 22.29 0.06
N LYS A 408 11.96 22.78 -0.85
CA LYS A 408 12.38 23.60 -1.98
C LYS A 408 13.00 24.93 -1.53
N ASN A 409 12.38 25.59 -0.56
CA ASN A 409 12.90 26.84 -0.02
C ASN A 409 14.26 26.63 0.68
N ASN A 410 14.44 25.51 1.35
CA ASN A 410 15.71 25.16 1.98
C ASN A 410 16.81 24.79 0.95
N MET A 411 16.47 24.15 -0.19
CA MET A 411 17.45 23.87 -1.25
C MET A 411 17.95 25.14 -1.97
N LEU A 412 17.15 26.20 -2.03
CA LEU A 412 17.54 27.47 -2.59
C LEU A 412 18.49 28.25 -1.68
N LEU A 413 18.54 27.95 -0.39
CA LEU A 413 19.48 28.57 0.58
C LEU A 413 20.86 27.87 0.58
N TYR A 414 21.02 26.73 -0.08
CA TYR A 414 22.30 26.00 -0.18
C TYR A 414 22.90 25.96 -1.59
N LYS A 415 22.42 26.80 -2.52
CA LYS A 415 23.06 27.14 -3.78
C LYS A 415 23.77 28.50 -3.66
#